data_05279a73b27d9ee97aa7867af2365871
#
_entry.id   05279a73b27d9ee97aa7867af2365871
#
_cell.length_a   1.000
_cell.length_b   1.000
_cell.length_c   1.000
_cell.angle_alpha   90.00
_cell.angle_beta   90.00
_cell.angle_gamma   90.00
#
_symmetry.space_group_name_H-M   'P 1'
#
loop_
_entity.id
_entity.type
_entity.pdbx_description
1 polymer ?
#
loop_
_entity_poly.entity_id
_entity_poly.type
_entity_poly.pdbx_seq_one_letter_code
_entity_poly.pdbx_strand_id
1 'polypeptide(L)'
;MSENDKPATEAATQAQQPQIDPAFFTCVNEQLDLANAQANRGHGLRRISLASLHAAARFNAHAFLDEMQGKAAEQRTMFLDYMTDLYRRLLNDQLDVLGAVRGIDVGESELAEEYKANGYVPGKGFTGAGNE
;
A
#
# COMPACT_ATOMS: atom_id res chain seq x y z
N MET A 1 -28.93 -3.78 -28.89
CA MET A 1 -28.77 -4.74 -27.80
C MET A 1 -27.32 -5.01 -27.48
N SER A 2 -26.44 -5.02 -28.48
CA SER A 2 -25.02 -5.16 -28.24
C SER A 2 -24.39 -3.98 -27.49
N GLU A 3 -25.09 -2.87 -27.46
CA GLU A 3 -24.59 -1.67 -26.77
C GLU A 3 -24.52 -1.84 -25.26
N ASN A 4 -25.35 -2.73 -24.72
CA ASN A 4 -25.37 -2.96 -23.28
C ASN A 4 -24.23 -3.83 -22.77
N ASP A 5 -23.61 -4.58 -23.67
CA ASP A 5 -22.54 -5.48 -23.28
C ASP A 5 -21.21 -4.77 -23.09
N LYS A 6 -21.01 -3.70 -23.84
CA LYS A 6 -19.74 -2.98 -23.83
C LYS A 6 -19.43 -2.32 -22.49
N PRO A 7 -20.36 -1.57 -21.90
CA PRO A 7 -20.08 -0.99 -20.58
C PRO A 7 -19.84 -2.03 -19.50
N ALA A 8 -20.58 -3.11 -19.55
CA ALA A 8 -20.41 -4.18 -18.57
C ALA A 8 -19.05 -4.85 -18.69
N THR A 9 -18.57 -5.05 -19.91
CA THR A 9 -17.26 -5.64 -20.15
C THR A 9 -16.14 -4.73 -19.63
N GLU A 10 -16.27 -3.44 -19.88
CA GLU A 10 -15.29 -2.47 -19.42
C GLU A 10 -15.24 -2.42 -17.89
N ALA A 11 -16.41 -2.43 -17.27
CA ALA A 11 -16.49 -2.41 -15.81
C ALA A 11 -15.85 -3.68 -15.21
N ALA A 12 -16.09 -4.82 -15.81
CA ALA A 12 -15.50 -6.08 -15.33
C ALA A 12 -13.99 -6.07 -15.49
N THR A 13 -13.49 -5.53 -16.61
CA THR A 13 -12.05 -5.41 -16.84
C THR A 13 -11.41 -4.48 -15.82
N GLN A 14 -12.07 -3.36 -15.55
CA GLN A 14 -11.57 -2.40 -14.56
C GLN A 14 -11.54 -2.98 -13.15
N ALA A 15 -12.54 -3.79 -12.80
CA ALA A 15 -12.59 -4.43 -11.49
C ALA A 15 -11.46 -5.43 -11.30
N GLN A 16 -10.96 -6.03 -12.37
CA GLN A 16 -9.87 -7.00 -12.30
C GLN A 16 -8.49 -6.35 -12.19
N GLN A 17 -8.37 -5.10 -12.61
CA GLN A 17 -7.11 -4.38 -12.54
C GLN A 17 -7.02 -3.60 -11.24
N PRO A 18 -5.88 -3.71 -10.52
CA PRO A 18 -5.72 -2.90 -9.33
C PRO A 18 -5.64 -1.43 -9.75
N GLN A 19 -6.71 -0.72 -9.49
CA GLN A 19 -6.77 0.70 -9.79
C GLN A 19 -6.61 1.50 -8.53
N ILE A 20 -5.66 2.42 -8.59
CA ILE A 20 -5.44 3.36 -7.52
C ILE A 20 -6.27 4.59 -7.86
N ASP A 21 -7.40 4.72 -7.20
CA ASP A 21 -8.28 5.86 -7.43
C ASP A 21 -7.87 7.05 -6.57
N PRO A 22 -8.30 8.26 -6.92
CA PRO A 22 -7.93 9.46 -6.15
C PRO A 22 -8.37 9.39 -4.68
N ALA A 23 -9.48 8.74 -4.40
CA ALA A 23 -9.97 8.63 -3.02
C ALA A 23 -9.02 7.80 -2.16
N PHE A 24 -8.38 6.79 -2.74
CA PHE A 24 -7.39 6.00 -2.01
C PHE A 24 -6.24 6.87 -1.52
N PHE A 25 -5.68 7.69 -2.42
CA PHE A 25 -4.57 8.57 -2.03
C PHE A 25 -5.01 9.65 -1.06
N THR A 26 -6.25 10.13 -1.17
CA THR A 26 -6.79 11.07 -0.20
C THR A 26 -6.78 10.45 1.20
N CYS A 27 -7.21 9.20 1.31
CA CYS A 27 -7.21 8.50 2.59
C CYS A 27 -5.79 8.33 3.12
N VAL A 28 -4.84 7.95 2.25
CA VAL A 28 -3.43 7.81 2.65
C VAL A 28 -2.91 9.14 3.19
N ASN A 29 -3.15 10.22 2.47
CA ASN A 29 -2.67 11.55 2.87
C ASN A 29 -3.29 12.01 4.17
N GLU A 30 -4.55 11.74 4.40
CA GLU A 30 -5.21 12.08 5.66
C GLU A 30 -4.58 11.33 6.85
N GLN A 31 -4.20 10.07 6.65
CA GLN A 31 -3.48 9.31 7.69
C GLN A 31 -2.12 9.96 7.99
N LEU A 32 -1.39 10.34 6.95
CA LEU A 32 -0.09 10.99 7.12
C LEU A 32 -0.23 12.36 7.76
N ASP A 33 -1.26 13.11 7.39
CA ASP A 33 -1.54 14.42 7.99
C ASP A 33 -1.79 14.28 9.50
N LEU A 34 -2.49 13.24 9.91
CA LEU A 34 -2.72 13.00 11.34
C LEU A 34 -1.41 12.72 12.06
N ALA A 35 -0.55 11.90 11.47
CA ALA A 35 0.76 11.60 12.06
C ALA A 35 1.60 12.88 12.21
N ASN A 36 1.60 13.72 11.17
CA ASN A 36 2.32 15.00 11.21
C ASN A 36 1.74 15.94 12.27
N ALA A 37 0.42 15.97 12.41
CA ALA A 37 -0.23 16.78 13.44
C ALA A 37 0.17 16.31 14.85
N GLN A 38 0.28 15.01 15.05
CA GLN A 38 0.73 14.46 16.32
C GLN A 38 2.18 14.83 16.61
N ALA A 39 3.05 14.79 15.60
CA ALA A 39 4.43 15.21 15.74
C ALA A 39 4.50 16.69 16.13
N ASN A 40 3.66 17.52 15.51
CA ASN A 40 3.63 18.96 15.82
C ASN A 40 3.14 19.25 17.23
N ARG A 41 2.36 18.33 17.81
CA ARG A 41 1.93 18.44 19.21
C ARG A 41 2.96 17.91 20.20
N GLY A 42 4.12 17.49 19.71
CA GLY A 42 5.22 17.07 20.57
C GLY A 42 5.32 15.57 20.82
N HIS A 43 4.52 14.76 20.15
CA HIS A 43 4.67 13.31 20.30
C HIS A 43 5.91 12.84 19.53
N GLY A 44 6.68 11.91 20.13
CA GLY A 44 7.87 11.37 19.49
C GLY A 44 7.52 10.48 18.30
N LEU A 45 8.41 10.45 17.31
CA LEU A 45 8.16 9.67 16.09
C LEU A 45 7.93 8.19 16.35
N ARG A 46 8.67 7.62 17.31
CA ARG A 46 8.50 6.21 17.65
C ARG A 46 7.08 5.93 18.18
N ARG A 47 6.60 6.81 19.05
CA ARG A 47 5.24 6.67 19.60
C ARG A 47 4.20 6.71 18.48
N ILE A 48 4.34 7.70 17.59
CA ILE A 48 3.41 7.88 16.47
C ILE A 48 3.45 6.65 15.56
N SER A 49 4.64 6.17 15.24
CA SER A 49 4.83 5.00 14.37
C SER A 49 4.14 3.77 14.95
N LEU A 50 4.36 3.48 16.22
CA LEU A 50 3.75 2.30 16.85
C LEU A 50 2.25 2.45 17.03
N ALA A 51 1.79 3.66 17.36
CA ALA A 51 0.36 3.93 17.47
C ALA A 51 -0.35 3.77 16.14
N SER A 52 0.27 4.24 15.07
CA SER A 52 -0.25 4.10 13.72
C SER A 52 -0.38 2.63 13.33
N LEU A 53 0.65 1.85 13.62
CA LEU A 53 0.64 0.42 13.34
C LEU A 53 -0.48 -0.29 14.12
N HIS A 54 -0.63 0.04 15.39
CA HIS A 54 -1.69 -0.55 16.21
C HIS A 54 -3.08 -0.19 15.67
N ALA A 55 -3.27 1.08 15.34
CA ALA A 55 -4.55 1.56 14.80
C ALA A 55 -4.87 0.86 13.47
N ALA A 56 -3.86 0.71 12.61
CA ALA A 56 -4.04 0.03 11.34
C ALA A 56 -4.44 -1.43 11.55
N ALA A 57 -3.78 -2.12 12.48
CA ALA A 57 -4.11 -3.51 12.78
C ALA A 57 -5.57 -3.66 13.24
N ARG A 58 -6.00 -2.76 14.13
CA ARG A 58 -7.38 -2.78 14.62
C ARG A 58 -8.38 -2.53 13.49
N PHE A 59 -8.12 -1.53 12.68
CA PHE A 59 -9.05 -1.21 11.59
C PHE A 59 -9.06 -2.30 10.53
N ASN A 60 -7.90 -2.86 10.19
CA ASN A 60 -7.81 -3.93 9.21
C ASN A 60 -8.53 -5.19 9.69
N ALA A 61 -8.42 -5.51 10.97
CA ALA A 61 -9.15 -6.64 11.56
C ALA A 61 -10.66 -6.39 11.49
N HIS A 62 -11.08 -5.18 11.82
CA HIS A 62 -12.49 -4.81 11.74
C HIS A 62 -13.03 -4.98 10.32
N ALA A 63 -12.31 -4.46 9.34
CA ALA A 63 -12.71 -4.55 7.94
C ALA A 63 -12.79 -6.01 7.47
N PHE A 64 -11.82 -6.83 7.89
CA PHE A 64 -11.82 -8.25 7.56
C PHE A 64 -13.05 -8.96 8.14
N LEU A 65 -13.35 -8.70 9.42
CA LEU A 65 -14.49 -9.33 10.06
C LEU A 65 -15.81 -8.91 9.43
N ASP A 66 -15.92 -7.65 9.05
CA ASP A 66 -17.10 -7.13 8.41
C ASP A 66 -17.33 -7.77 7.04
N GLU A 67 -16.25 -7.99 6.30
CA GLU A 67 -16.31 -8.58 4.97
C GLU A 67 -16.54 -10.09 5.00
N MET A 68 -15.83 -10.79 5.89
CA MET A 68 -15.87 -12.26 5.93
C MET A 68 -17.02 -12.84 6.74
N GLN A 69 -17.44 -12.14 7.77
CA GLN A 69 -18.52 -12.60 8.65
C GLN A 69 -18.33 -14.06 9.10
N GLY A 70 -19.22 -14.96 8.75
CA GLY A 70 -19.17 -16.36 9.18
C GLY A 70 -17.96 -17.15 8.69
N LYS A 71 -17.22 -16.61 7.72
CA LYS A 71 -16.06 -17.29 7.15
C LYS A 71 -14.75 -16.84 7.76
N ALA A 72 -14.79 -15.96 8.76
CA ALA A 72 -13.58 -15.37 9.31
C ALA A 72 -12.60 -16.41 9.85
N ALA A 73 -13.10 -17.43 10.55
CA ALA A 73 -12.24 -18.47 11.10
C ALA A 73 -11.49 -19.24 10.03
N GLU A 74 -12.16 -19.56 8.94
CA GLU A 74 -11.53 -20.27 7.82
C GLU A 74 -10.49 -19.45 7.10
N GLN A 75 -10.71 -18.14 7.01
CA GLN A 75 -9.87 -17.24 6.24
C GLN A 75 -8.79 -16.56 7.07
N ARG A 76 -8.77 -16.81 8.38
CA ARG A 76 -7.87 -16.10 9.29
C ARG A 76 -6.39 -16.19 8.89
N THR A 77 -5.90 -17.39 8.66
CA THR A 77 -4.49 -17.59 8.34
C THR A 77 -4.11 -16.95 7.00
N MET A 78 -4.96 -17.12 5.99
CA MET A 78 -4.73 -16.50 4.70
C MET A 78 -4.70 -14.99 4.80
N PHE A 79 -5.60 -14.41 5.60
CA PHE A 79 -5.63 -12.98 5.82
C PHE A 79 -4.35 -12.48 6.49
N LEU A 80 -3.90 -13.18 7.54
CA LEU A 80 -2.67 -12.79 8.24
C LEU A 80 -1.46 -12.85 7.31
N ASP A 81 -1.36 -13.92 6.53
CA ASP A 81 -0.25 -14.07 5.59
C ASP A 81 -0.27 -12.98 4.52
N TYR A 82 -1.45 -12.70 3.98
CA TYR A 82 -1.63 -11.67 2.97
C TYR A 82 -1.24 -10.29 3.50
N MET A 83 -1.77 -9.92 4.67
CA MET A 83 -1.50 -8.61 5.24
C MET A 83 -0.05 -8.44 5.67
N THR A 84 0.55 -9.51 6.22
CA THR A 84 1.95 -9.47 6.64
C THR A 84 2.86 -9.28 5.44
N ASP A 85 2.61 -10.04 4.37
CA ASP A 85 3.38 -9.93 3.15
C ASP A 85 3.20 -8.56 2.50
N LEU A 86 1.97 -8.10 2.41
CA LEU A 86 1.66 -6.78 1.86
C LEU A 86 2.38 -5.67 2.63
N TYR A 87 2.30 -5.71 3.96
CA TYR A 87 2.95 -4.67 4.78
C TYR A 87 4.46 -4.72 4.63
N ARG A 88 5.04 -5.91 4.58
CA ARG A 88 6.48 -6.05 4.37
C ARG A 88 6.91 -5.44 3.05
N ARG A 89 6.15 -5.70 1.98
CA ARG A 89 6.45 -5.14 0.66
C ARG A 89 6.31 -3.62 0.65
N LEU A 90 5.23 -3.10 1.25
CA LEU A 90 5.03 -1.65 1.34
C LEU A 90 6.14 -0.98 2.12
N LEU A 91 6.52 -1.56 3.25
CA LEU A 91 7.57 -1.01 4.09
C LEU A 91 8.93 -1.05 3.40
N ASN A 92 9.24 -2.16 2.74
CA ASN A 92 10.47 -2.28 1.97
C ASN A 92 10.53 -1.21 0.87
N ASP A 93 9.43 -1.03 0.13
CA ASP A 93 9.35 -0.02 -0.92
C ASP A 93 9.55 1.38 -0.36
N GLN A 94 8.91 1.71 0.77
CA GLN A 94 9.05 3.03 1.37
C GLN A 94 10.47 3.28 1.89
N LEU A 95 11.13 2.25 2.43
CA LEU A 95 12.52 2.38 2.84
C LEU A 95 13.42 2.71 1.64
N ASP A 96 13.18 2.04 0.52
CA ASP A 96 13.97 2.27 -0.68
C ASP A 96 13.76 3.67 -1.24
N VAL A 97 12.48 4.10 -1.33
CA VAL A 97 12.13 5.42 -1.86
C VAL A 97 12.66 6.53 -0.97
N LEU A 98 12.37 6.45 0.33
CA LEU A 98 12.78 7.49 1.27
C LEU A 98 14.29 7.51 1.47
N GLY A 99 14.92 6.34 1.47
CA GLY A 99 16.37 6.24 1.54
C GLY A 99 17.03 6.95 0.35
N ALA A 100 16.51 6.69 -0.84
CA ALA A 100 17.04 7.31 -2.06
C ALA A 100 16.86 8.83 -2.03
N VAL A 101 15.67 9.29 -1.65
CA VAL A 101 15.36 10.74 -1.59
C VAL A 101 16.21 11.44 -0.54
N ARG A 102 16.46 10.80 0.60
CA ARG A 102 17.19 11.40 1.72
C ARG A 102 18.70 11.12 1.68
N GLY A 103 19.16 10.36 0.69
CA GLY A 103 20.57 10.01 0.57
C GLY A 103 21.07 9.11 1.69
N ILE A 104 20.22 8.24 2.20
CA ILE A 104 20.55 7.33 3.30
C ILE A 104 20.69 5.92 2.73
N ASP A 105 21.78 5.24 3.09
CA ASP A 105 21.97 3.85 2.72
C ASP A 105 21.06 2.99 3.59
N VAL A 106 20.10 2.32 2.97
CA VAL A 106 19.12 1.47 3.66
C VAL A 106 19.39 -0.02 3.49
N GLY A 107 20.52 -0.35 2.88
CA GLY A 107 20.88 -1.74 2.62
C GLY A 107 20.25 -2.26 1.35
N GLU A 108 20.36 -3.57 1.15
CA GLU A 108 19.85 -4.22 -0.05
C GLU A 108 18.32 -4.37 0.02
N SER A 109 17.67 -3.99 -1.08
CA SER A 109 16.22 -4.08 -1.18
C SER A 109 15.77 -5.51 -1.42
N GLU A 110 14.69 -5.92 -0.76
CA GLU A 110 14.06 -7.21 -1.04
C GLU A 110 13.30 -7.21 -2.36
N LEU A 111 13.04 -6.02 -2.91
CA LEU A 111 12.33 -5.88 -4.18
C LEU A 111 13.27 -5.55 -5.34
N ALA A 112 14.59 -5.69 -5.14
CA ALA A 112 15.58 -5.28 -6.14
C ALA A 112 15.36 -5.96 -7.49
N GLU A 113 15.07 -7.25 -7.49
CA GLU A 113 14.86 -8.00 -8.74
C GLU A 113 13.59 -7.56 -9.44
N GLU A 114 12.54 -7.28 -8.68
CA GLU A 114 11.29 -6.78 -9.22
C GLU A 114 11.44 -5.39 -9.84
N TYR A 115 12.14 -4.51 -9.15
CA TYR A 115 12.42 -3.16 -9.66
C TYR A 115 13.15 -3.25 -10.99
N LYS A 116 14.16 -4.10 -11.04
CA LYS A 116 14.98 -4.28 -12.22
C LYS A 116 14.17 -4.81 -13.40
N ALA A 117 13.31 -5.79 -13.14
CA ALA A 117 12.46 -6.37 -14.17
C ALA A 117 11.47 -5.36 -14.74
N ASN A 118 11.00 -4.42 -13.91
CA ASN A 118 9.99 -3.44 -14.30
C ASN A 118 10.58 -2.08 -14.72
N GLY A 119 11.88 -1.91 -14.67
CA GLY A 119 12.52 -0.65 -14.99
C GLY A 119 12.23 0.46 -13.98
N TYR A 120 11.95 0.08 -12.75
CA TYR A 120 11.63 1.02 -11.68
C TYR A 120 12.87 1.34 -10.85
N VAL A 121 13.09 2.61 -10.56
CA VAL A 121 14.18 3.05 -9.67
C VAL A 121 13.57 3.83 -8.52
N PRO A 122 13.75 3.36 -7.27
CA PRO A 122 13.21 4.05 -6.10
C PRO A 122 13.65 5.50 -6.05
N GLY A 123 12.71 6.40 -5.84
CA GLY A 123 12.96 7.84 -5.80
C GLY A 123 13.01 8.51 -7.15
N LYS A 124 13.09 7.75 -8.24
CA LYS A 124 13.15 8.29 -9.60
C LYS A 124 12.02 7.80 -10.50
N GLY A 125 11.28 6.79 -10.03
CA GLY A 125 10.17 6.25 -10.80
C GLY A 125 10.62 5.27 -11.88
N PHE A 126 9.78 5.08 -12.88
CA PHE A 126 10.09 4.15 -13.96
C PHE A 126 11.03 4.76 -14.95
N THR A 127 12.07 4.00 -15.30
CA THR A 127 13.08 4.43 -16.27
C THR A 127 13.09 3.46 -17.43
N GLY A 128 13.47 3.95 -18.58
CA GLY A 128 13.65 3.11 -19.76
C GLY A 128 12.40 2.88 -20.56
N ALA A 129 11.35 2.39 -19.95
CA ALA A 129 10.11 2.06 -20.66
C ALA A 129 9.48 3.28 -21.33
N GLY A 130 9.62 4.44 -20.73
CA GLY A 130 9.05 5.67 -21.26
C GLY A 130 9.89 6.35 -22.31
N ASN A 131 11.10 5.89 -22.53
CA ASN A 131 12.02 6.53 -23.45
C ASN A 131 12.03 5.86 -24.82
N GLU A 132 11.27 4.83 -24.97
CA GLU A 132 11.13 4.13 -26.21
C GLU A 132 9.76 4.36 -26.84
#